data_1920624b545c17603e38660e3db6dc10
#
_entry.id   1920624b545c17603e38660e3db6dc10
#
_cell.length_a   1.000
_cell.length_b   1.000
_cell.length_c   1.000
_cell.angle_alpha   90.00
_cell.angle_beta   90.00
_cell.angle_gamma   90.00
#
_symmetry.space_group_name_H-M   'P 1'
#
loop_
_entity.id
_entity.type
_entity.pdbx_description
1 polymer ?
#
loop_
_entity_poly.entity_id
_entity_poly.type
_entity_poly.pdbx_seq_one_letter_code
_entity_poly.pdbx_strand_id
1 'polypeptide(L)'
;MTESPHVPNELLLEYAAGSTPEPIALAVATHIWFCDLCRDRVAALEGIGGALIDELAADDGIGDDELDAVMTRLDDTTPPDLTPSGAGDVAGPLRGYVGSSMATLKWRHLGGALDEHRIDHGVNGYRASLLRIKPGRKMPPHVHSGQEISV
;
A
#
# COMPACT_ATOMS: atom_id res chain seq x y z
N MET A 1 -3.23 -15.74 22.67
CA MET A 1 -3.06 -15.29 21.28
C MET A 1 -3.48 -13.83 21.29
N THR A 2 -2.56 -12.89 21.24
CA THR A 2 -2.89 -11.48 21.05
C THR A 2 -3.41 -11.34 19.64
N GLU A 3 -4.69 -10.95 19.49
CA GLU A 3 -5.20 -10.56 18.18
C GLU A 3 -4.26 -9.50 17.59
N SER A 4 -3.80 -9.74 16.37
CA SER A 4 -3.06 -8.72 15.63
C SER A 4 -4.01 -7.52 15.48
N PRO A 5 -3.62 -6.31 15.86
CA PRO A 5 -4.50 -5.16 15.76
C PRO A 5 -4.85 -4.94 14.28
N HIS A 6 -6.15 -4.93 13.98
CA HIS A 6 -6.63 -4.63 12.64
C HIS A 6 -6.62 -3.11 12.39
N VAL A 7 -6.52 -2.74 11.12
CA VAL A 7 -6.65 -1.33 10.70
C VAL A 7 -8.07 -0.85 11.06
N PRO A 8 -8.22 0.35 11.67
CA PRO A 8 -9.53 0.93 11.99
C PRO A 8 -10.40 1.07 10.75
N ASN A 9 -11.70 0.89 10.89
CA ASN A 9 -12.64 0.93 9.77
C ASN A 9 -12.65 2.28 9.05
N GLU A 10 -12.48 3.37 9.79
CA GLU A 10 -12.38 4.73 9.26
C GLU A 10 -11.20 4.85 8.28
N LEU A 11 -10.04 4.31 8.65
CA LEU A 11 -8.85 4.33 7.82
C LEU A 11 -8.97 3.39 6.62
N LEU A 12 -9.65 2.23 6.77
CA LEU A 12 -9.96 1.36 5.63
C LEU A 12 -10.91 2.03 4.63
N LEU A 13 -11.88 2.82 5.12
CA LEU A 13 -12.78 3.59 4.27
C LEU A 13 -12.02 4.68 3.50
N GLU A 14 -11.17 5.45 4.17
CA GLU A 14 -10.33 6.47 3.52
C GLU A 14 -9.40 5.83 2.48
N TYR A 15 -8.85 4.65 2.78
CA TYR A 15 -8.02 3.90 1.85
C TYR A 15 -8.80 3.43 0.62
N ALA A 16 -9.97 2.81 0.80
CA ALA A 16 -10.84 2.36 -0.29
C ALA A 16 -11.35 3.52 -1.16
N ALA A 17 -11.57 4.69 -0.55
CA ALA A 17 -11.95 5.93 -1.26
C ALA A 17 -10.76 6.62 -1.96
N GLY A 18 -9.53 6.12 -1.82
CA GLY A 18 -8.34 6.73 -2.41
C GLY A 18 -7.97 8.09 -1.80
N SER A 19 -8.47 8.41 -0.60
CA SER A 19 -8.25 9.72 0.04
C SER A 19 -7.08 9.73 1.04
N THR A 20 -6.49 8.58 1.35
CA THR A 20 -5.34 8.49 2.25
C THR A 20 -4.06 9.01 1.57
N PRO A 21 -3.21 9.76 2.30
CA PRO A 21 -1.85 10.06 1.83
C PRO A 21 -1.06 8.80 1.52
N GLU A 22 -0.23 8.84 0.49
CA GLU A 22 0.52 7.68 -0.01
C GLU A 22 1.29 6.89 1.05
N PRO A 23 2.03 7.50 2.02
CA PRO A 23 2.72 6.73 3.05
C PRO A 23 1.78 5.96 3.98
N ILE A 24 0.59 6.50 4.24
CA ILE A 24 -0.46 5.83 5.02
C ILE A 24 -1.09 4.72 4.18
N ALA A 25 -1.41 5.01 2.91
CA ALA A 25 -1.93 4.01 1.98
C ALA A 25 -0.97 2.83 1.83
N LEU A 26 0.35 3.08 1.77
CA LEU A 26 1.37 2.04 1.71
C LEU A 26 1.38 1.15 2.97
N ALA A 27 1.21 1.74 4.16
CA ALA A 27 1.10 0.98 5.40
C ALA A 27 -0.16 0.10 5.40
N VAL A 28 -1.32 0.67 5.02
CA VAL A 28 -2.58 -0.10 4.90
C VAL A 28 -2.45 -1.21 3.86
N ALA A 29 -1.92 -0.92 2.67
CA ALA A 29 -1.69 -1.91 1.61
C ALA A 29 -0.78 -3.06 2.08
N THR A 30 0.26 -2.74 2.86
CA THR A 30 1.16 -3.74 3.44
C THR A 30 0.44 -4.59 4.47
N HIS A 31 -0.42 -4.00 5.31
CA HIS A 31 -1.22 -4.75 6.28
C HIS A 31 -2.20 -5.72 5.58
N ILE A 32 -2.98 -5.23 4.62
CA ILE A 32 -3.96 -6.08 3.90
C ILE A 32 -3.30 -7.16 3.04
N TRP A 33 -2.03 -7.02 2.71
CA TRP A 33 -1.25 -8.08 2.07
C TRP A 33 -1.18 -9.35 2.93
N PHE A 34 -1.15 -9.21 4.26
CA PHE A 34 -1.04 -10.29 5.23
C PHE A 34 -2.33 -10.57 6.02
N CYS A 35 -3.32 -9.67 5.98
CA CYS A 35 -4.54 -9.74 6.77
C CYS A 35 -5.77 -9.91 5.90
N ASP A 36 -6.27 -11.14 5.79
CA ASP A 36 -7.45 -11.46 4.99
C ASP A 36 -8.69 -10.68 5.45
N LEU A 37 -8.90 -10.56 6.78
CA LEU A 37 -10.05 -9.85 7.33
C LEU A 37 -10.09 -8.37 6.89
N CYS A 38 -8.95 -7.68 6.92
CA CYS A 38 -8.91 -6.28 6.48
C CYS A 38 -9.02 -6.18 4.95
N ARG A 39 -8.48 -7.15 4.20
CA ARG A 39 -8.64 -7.23 2.75
C ARG A 39 -10.11 -7.39 2.35
N ASP A 40 -10.85 -8.30 3.01
CA ASP A 40 -12.27 -8.51 2.75
C ASP A 40 -13.11 -7.27 3.07
N ARG A 41 -12.74 -6.52 4.13
CA ARG A 41 -13.40 -5.25 4.46
C ARG A 41 -13.16 -4.18 3.41
N VAL A 42 -11.93 -4.06 2.90
CA VAL A 42 -11.63 -3.13 1.80
C VAL A 42 -12.44 -3.51 0.56
N ALA A 43 -12.46 -4.79 0.16
CA ALA A 43 -13.25 -5.25 -0.98
C ALA A 43 -14.75 -4.94 -0.84
N ALA A 44 -15.31 -5.06 0.37
CA ALA A 44 -16.70 -4.68 0.63
C ALA A 44 -16.93 -3.17 0.47
N LEU A 45 -16.01 -2.33 0.94
CA LEU A 45 -16.07 -0.86 0.79
C LEU A 45 -15.93 -0.43 -0.67
N GLU A 46 -15.02 -1.05 -1.43
CA GLU A 46 -14.85 -0.83 -2.87
C GLU A 46 -16.12 -1.22 -3.64
N GLY A 47 -16.78 -2.32 -3.24
CA GLY A 47 -18.06 -2.74 -3.81
C GLY A 47 -19.18 -1.69 -3.60
N ILE A 48 -19.22 -1.03 -2.44
CA ILE A 48 -20.15 0.08 -2.19
C ILE A 48 -19.80 1.26 -3.10
N GLY A 49 -18.52 1.60 -3.23
CA GLY A 49 -18.05 2.66 -4.13
C GLY A 49 -18.44 2.39 -5.59
N GLY A 50 -18.28 1.15 -6.06
CA GLY A 50 -18.72 0.72 -7.39
C GLY A 50 -20.21 0.89 -7.61
N ALA A 51 -21.05 0.48 -6.65
CA ALA A 51 -22.49 0.65 -6.73
C ALA A 51 -22.90 2.13 -6.82
N LEU A 52 -22.21 3.03 -6.11
CA LEU A 52 -22.46 4.47 -6.20
C LEU A 52 -22.09 5.03 -7.59
N ILE A 53 -21.02 4.51 -8.22
CA ILE A 53 -20.65 4.91 -9.58
C ILE A 53 -21.72 4.46 -10.57
N ASP A 54 -22.29 3.27 -10.42
CA ASP A 54 -23.34 2.74 -11.29
C ASP A 54 -24.65 3.57 -11.22
N GLU A 55 -24.88 4.29 -10.10
CA GLU A 55 -26.03 5.19 -9.94
C GLU A 55 -25.81 6.57 -10.58
N LEU A 56 -24.59 6.92 -10.96
CA LEU A 56 -24.31 8.18 -11.64
C LEU A 56 -24.96 8.15 -13.02
N ALA A 57 -25.61 9.25 -13.39
CA ALA A 57 -26.12 9.41 -14.75
C ALA A 57 -24.94 9.31 -15.73
N ALA A 58 -25.12 8.53 -16.79
CA ALA A 58 -24.14 8.50 -17.87
C ALA A 58 -24.02 9.93 -18.41
N ASP A 59 -22.81 10.45 -18.43
CA ASP A 59 -22.47 11.68 -19.14
C ASP A 59 -22.63 11.45 -20.63
N ASP A 60 -22.53 12.49 -21.47
CA ASP A 60 -22.79 12.46 -22.93
C ASP A 60 -21.98 11.40 -23.71
N GLY A 61 -21.24 10.58 -23.00
CA GLY A 61 -20.50 9.42 -23.49
C GLY A 61 -19.19 9.79 -24.17
N ILE A 62 -18.34 8.79 -24.31
CA ILE A 62 -17.13 8.88 -25.15
C ILE A 62 -17.59 8.87 -26.61
N GLY A 63 -17.17 9.86 -27.40
CA GLY A 63 -17.46 9.91 -28.82
C GLY A 63 -16.85 8.74 -29.59
N ASP A 64 -17.45 8.37 -30.72
CA ASP A 64 -16.96 7.25 -31.55
C ASP A 64 -15.49 7.45 -31.96
N ASP A 65 -15.09 8.69 -32.25
CA ASP A 65 -13.69 9.02 -32.60
C ASP A 65 -12.71 8.77 -31.45
N GLU A 66 -13.13 9.02 -30.21
CA GLU A 66 -12.31 8.79 -29.00
C GLU A 66 -12.21 7.29 -28.71
N LEU A 67 -13.31 6.56 -28.91
CA LEU A 67 -13.32 5.11 -28.78
C LEU A 67 -12.39 4.46 -29.80
N ASP A 68 -12.48 4.86 -31.07
CA ASP A 68 -11.62 4.36 -32.15
C ASP A 68 -10.14 4.65 -31.88
N ALA A 69 -9.83 5.84 -31.34
CA ALA A 69 -8.47 6.20 -30.96
C ALA A 69 -7.92 5.30 -29.83
N VAL A 70 -8.74 4.95 -28.84
CA VAL A 70 -8.36 4.01 -27.77
C VAL A 70 -8.19 2.61 -28.32
N MET A 71 -9.13 2.13 -29.15
CA MET A 71 -9.08 0.80 -29.76
C MET A 71 -7.82 0.62 -30.62
N THR A 72 -7.47 1.62 -31.44
CA THR A 72 -6.23 1.61 -32.25
C THR A 72 -4.98 1.50 -31.38
N ARG A 73 -4.94 2.17 -30.21
CA ARG A 73 -3.81 2.11 -29.28
C ARG A 73 -3.69 0.78 -28.55
N LEU A 74 -4.78 0.04 -28.39
CA LEU A 74 -4.74 -1.30 -27.79
C LEU A 74 -3.99 -2.30 -28.67
N ASP A 75 -4.10 -2.16 -29.99
CA ASP A 75 -3.40 -3.03 -30.94
C ASP A 75 -1.89 -2.73 -31.05
N ASP A 76 -1.50 -1.48 -30.75
CA ASP A 76 -0.09 -1.01 -30.81
C ASP A 76 0.72 -1.25 -29.53
N THR A 77 0.07 -1.65 -28.42
CA THR A 77 0.78 -1.84 -27.16
C THR A 77 1.47 -3.19 -27.07
N THR A 78 2.80 -3.17 -26.89
CA THR A 78 3.51 -4.32 -26.33
C THR A 78 2.91 -4.61 -24.95
N PRO A 79 2.40 -5.83 -24.70
CA PRO A 79 1.84 -6.15 -23.39
C PRO A 79 2.87 -5.82 -22.31
N PRO A 80 2.46 -5.11 -21.23
CA PRO A 80 3.37 -4.89 -20.11
C PRO A 80 3.85 -6.25 -19.60
N ASP A 81 5.12 -6.34 -19.26
CA ASP A 81 5.66 -7.53 -18.61
C ASP A 81 4.98 -7.71 -17.24
N LEU A 82 3.88 -8.46 -17.24
CA LEU A 82 3.11 -8.81 -16.04
C LEU A 82 3.72 -10.00 -15.31
N THR A 83 4.95 -10.42 -15.66
CA THR A 83 5.63 -11.43 -14.84
C THR A 83 5.63 -10.96 -13.40
N PRO A 84 5.02 -11.71 -12.46
CA PRO A 84 5.07 -11.39 -11.05
C PRO A 84 6.55 -11.25 -10.72
N SER A 85 6.98 -10.06 -10.34
CA SER A 85 8.35 -9.83 -9.86
C SER A 85 8.64 -10.91 -8.85
N GLY A 86 9.58 -11.82 -9.19
CA GLY A 86 9.76 -13.12 -8.60
C GLY A 86 9.67 -13.20 -7.08
N ALA A 87 9.65 -14.41 -6.57
CA ALA A 87 9.61 -14.71 -5.14
C ALA A 87 10.65 -13.88 -4.38
N GLY A 88 10.20 -12.79 -3.75
CA GLY A 88 11.00 -11.93 -2.90
C GLY A 88 10.46 -12.01 -1.47
N ASP A 89 11.29 -11.68 -0.51
CA ASP A 89 10.94 -11.61 0.91
C ASP A 89 10.32 -10.26 1.33
N VAL A 90 10.04 -9.40 0.33
CA VAL A 90 9.37 -8.10 0.50
C VAL A 90 7.91 -8.20 0.07
N ALA A 91 7.00 -7.67 0.89
CA ALA A 91 5.58 -7.59 0.57
C ALA A 91 5.35 -6.82 -0.75
N GLY A 92 4.38 -7.27 -1.56
CA GLY A 92 4.10 -6.72 -2.88
C GLY A 92 4.02 -5.20 -2.92
N PRO A 93 3.22 -4.54 -2.05
CA PRO A 93 3.08 -3.09 -2.03
C PRO A 93 4.38 -2.32 -1.80
N LEU A 94 5.33 -2.90 -1.07
CA LEU A 94 6.61 -2.27 -0.75
C LEU A 94 7.65 -2.37 -1.89
N ARG A 95 7.47 -3.29 -2.84
CA ARG A 95 8.52 -3.59 -3.84
C ARG A 95 8.87 -2.41 -4.73
N GLY A 96 7.93 -1.55 -5.04
CA GLY A 96 8.15 -0.34 -5.82
C GLY A 96 9.08 0.66 -5.12
N TYR A 97 9.17 0.60 -3.80
CA TYR A 97 9.97 1.54 -2.98
C TYR A 97 11.31 0.96 -2.54
N VAL A 98 11.36 -0.33 -2.24
CA VAL A 98 12.53 -0.92 -1.59
C VAL A 98 13.10 -2.12 -2.34
N GLY A 99 12.53 -2.48 -3.49
CA GLY A 99 12.93 -3.66 -4.26
C GLY A 99 12.35 -4.96 -3.69
N SER A 100 12.78 -6.09 -4.23
CA SER A 100 12.19 -7.40 -3.96
C SER A 100 12.86 -8.18 -2.81
N SER A 101 13.99 -7.69 -2.28
CA SER A 101 14.74 -8.42 -1.24
C SER A 101 15.19 -7.55 -0.08
N MET A 102 14.87 -7.99 1.13
CA MET A 102 15.33 -7.39 2.39
C MET A 102 16.85 -7.41 2.54
N ALA A 103 17.54 -8.35 1.88
CA ALA A 103 19.00 -8.49 1.94
C ALA A 103 19.74 -7.33 1.25
N THR A 104 19.10 -6.66 0.29
CA THR A 104 19.69 -5.54 -0.44
C THR A 104 19.50 -4.19 0.23
N LEU A 105 18.69 -4.11 1.29
CA LEU A 105 18.36 -2.87 1.96
C LEU A 105 19.55 -2.33 2.79
N LYS A 106 19.71 -1.02 2.74
CA LYS A 106 20.69 -0.33 3.57
C LYS A 106 20.11 -0.07 4.95
N TRP A 107 20.42 -0.92 5.90
CA TRP A 107 19.95 -0.80 7.27
C TRP A 107 20.82 0.15 8.09
N ARG A 108 20.21 1.12 8.75
CA ARG A 108 20.84 2.02 9.70
C ARG A 108 20.60 1.50 11.12
N HIS A 109 21.66 1.27 11.87
CA HIS A 109 21.55 0.86 13.27
C HIS A 109 21.08 2.04 14.15
N LEU A 110 19.98 1.86 14.88
CA LEU A 110 19.42 2.87 15.78
C LEU A 110 19.85 2.66 17.25
N GLY A 111 20.54 1.58 17.55
CA GLY A 111 20.95 1.20 18.88
C GLY A 111 20.26 -0.07 19.39
N GLY A 112 20.89 -0.75 20.36
CA GLY A 112 20.36 -1.97 20.93
C GLY A 112 20.18 -3.10 19.89
N ALA A 113 18.96 -3.45 19.59
CA ALA A 113 18.61 -4.54 18.66
C ALA A 113 17.76 -4.05 17.48
N LEU A 114 17.73 -2.74 17.23
CA LEU A 114 16.84 -2.09 16.27
C LEU A 114 17.63 -1.53 15.10
N ASP A 115 17.23 -1.92 13.89
CA ASP A 115 17.70 -1.36 12.64
C ASP A 115 16.53 -0.72 11.88
N GLU A 116 16.81 0.35 11.13
CA GLU A 116 15.85 1.09 10.30
C GLU A 116 16.31 1.14 8.85
N HIS A 117 15.37 0.97 7.93
CA HIS A 117 15.54 1.37 6.53
C HIS A 117 14.47 2.40 6.19
N ARG A 118 14.87 3.60 5.80
CA ARG A 118 13.94 4.67 5.40
C ARG A 118 13.42 4.42 4.00
N ILE A 119 12.12 4.60 3.84
CA ILE A 119 11.44 4.56 2.55
C ILE A 119 11.33 5.98 2.02
N ASP A 120 11.84 6.20 0.81
CA ASP A 120 11.65 7.45 0.08
C ASP A 120 10.34 7.36 -0.71
N HIS A 121 9.37 8.18 -0.32
CA HIS A 121 8.03 8.24 -0.94
C HIS A 121 7.70 9.63 -1.50
N GLY A 122 8.62 10.60 -1.40
CA GLY A 122 8.46 11.94 -2.00
C GLY A 122 7.40 12.84 -1.36
N VAL A 123 6.65 12.39 -0.35
CA VAL A 123 5.56 13.16 0.29
C VAL A 123 6.06 13.89 1.53
N ASN A 124 5.95 15.22 1.53
CA ASN A 124 6.38 16.03 2.67
C ASN A 124 5.47 15.84 3.89
N GLY A 125 6.06 15.99 5.08
CA GLY A 125 5.31 15.88 6.35
C GLY A 125 5.15 14.45 6.87
N TYR A 126 5.52 13.44 6.09
CA TYR A 126 5.47 12.04 6.50
C TYR A 126 6.85 11.41 6.54
N ARG A 127 7.00 10.40 7.39
CA ARG A 127 8.16 9.53 7.44
C ARG A 127 7.67 8.08 7.36
N ALA A 128 8.19 7.33 6.40
CA ALA A 128 7.97 5.90 6.32
C ALA A 128 9.31 5.17 6.48
N SER A 129 9.30 4.07 7.20
CA SER A 129 10.49 3.23 7.38
C SER A 129 10.12 1.79 7.70
N LEU A 130 10.99 0.88 7.30
CA LEU A 130 10.98 -0.49 7.78
C LEU A 130 11.82 -0.57 9.06
N LEU A 131 11.29 -1.23 10.08
CA LEU A 131 11.99 -1.49 11.31
C LEU A 131 12.29 -2.99 11.42
N ARG A 132 13.51 -3.32 11.76
CA ARG A 132 13.94 -4.70 12.00
C ARG A 132 14.43 -4.84 13.43
N ILE A 133 13.78 -5.72 14.18
CA ILE A 133 14.14 -6.03 15.56
C ILE A 133 14.74 -7.45 15.60
N LYS A 134 15.88 -7.61 16.28
CA LYS A 134 16.51 -8.92 16.43
C LYS A 134 15.59 -9.87 17.20
N PRO A 135 15.58 -11.18 16.86
CA PRO A 135 14.77 -12.17 17.56
C PRO A 135 14.99 -12.15 19.07
N GLY A 136 13.89 -12.29 19.84
CA GLY A 136 13.92 -12.29 21.31
C GLY A 136 14.10 -10.91 21.95
N ARG A 137 14.12 -9.83 21.16
CA ARG A 137 14.18 -8.45 21.65
C ARG A 137 12.83 -7.76 21.47
N LYS A 138 12.59 -6.75 22.29
CA LYS A 138 11.39 -5.88 22.22
C LYS A 138 11.82 -4.48 21.80
N MET A 139 10.89 -3.76 21.15
CA MET A 139 11.03 -2.33 20.93
C MET A 139 11.18 -1.65 22.29
N PRO A 140 12.20 -0.80 22.49
CA PRO A 140 12.32 -0.03 23.73
C PRO A 140 11.15 0.96 23.84
N PRO A 141 10.75 1.34 25.07
CA PRO A 141 9.81 2.42 25.27
C PRO A 141 10.29 3.69 24.57
N HIS A 142 9.40 4.31 23.79
CA HIS A 142 9.70 5.52 23.05
C HIS A 142 8.45 6.39 22.95
N VAL A 143 8.61 7.65 22.61
CA VAL A 143 7.53 8.63 22.47
C VAL A 143 7.56 9.20 21.06
N HIS A 144 6.39 9.48 20.54
CA HIS A 144 6.21 10.14 19.25
C HIS A 144 5.69 11.55 19.44
N SER A 145 6.16 12.48 18.63
CA SER A 145 5.64 13.86 18.59
C SER A 145 4.44 14.01 17.65
N GLY A 146 4.00 12.93 17.02
CA GLY A 146 2.89 12.89 16.06
C GLY A 146 2.19 11.54 16.06
N GLN A 147 1.33 11.34 15.07
CA GLN A 147 0.64 10.06 14.87
C GLN A 147 1.61 9.04 14.27
N GLU A 148 1.58 7.81 14.79
CA GLU A 148 2.30 6.66 14.24
C GLU A 148 1.32 5.57 13.83
N ILE A 149 1.58 4.98 12.68
CA ILE A 149 0.88 3.79 12.17
C ILE A 149 1.93 2.71 11.97
N SER A 150 1.76 1.57 12.64
CA SER A 150 2.62 0.38 12.49
C SER A 150 1.79 -0.80 11.99
N VAL A 151 2.34 -1.58 11.10
CA VAL A 151 1.71 -2.75 10.48
C VAL A 151 2.65 -3.96 10.51
#